data_2eaf3bbe551b42a9dc77a780ef945461
#
_entry.id   2eaf3bbe551b42a9dc77a780ef945461
#
_cell.length_a   1.000
_cell.length_b   1.000
_cell.length_c   1.000
_cell.angle_alpha   90.00
_cell.angle_beta   90.00
_cell.angle_gamma   90.00
#
_symmetry.space_group_name_H-M   'P 1'
#
loop_
_entity.id
_entity.type
_entity.pdbx_description
1 polymer ?
#
loop_
_entity_poly.entity_id
_entity_poly.type
_entity_poly.pdbx_seq_one_letter_code
_entity_poly.pdbx_strand_id
1 'polypeptide(L)'
;MEFLFLREKAPFACCVGEMGFALRYCGAGFCLRRAERGKAGMFRPFFVSCVESAKGWGWLYVEKVVFAKHLFVLKRYFYERCALAKKGRYAIPERKNLKEAIMIDFKVDESLCVSCGACVKDCLHQALRMDMYPVMVDEGHCIRCQHCLAVCPTGAVSIMGTAASDCTPLAGNIPEPRQLDTLFKGRRSVRHYKRENVSPALLQELLDSAAYAPTGSNAQNLLVSVVDDIAAMDAFREAVYLRLDELAETGAMPDCQRRAFFLSAGKLWKAGGWDGIFRSAPHCVIVANAKNATCVEQDPLIYLSYFELMAQARGIGTLWCGLLYWCLRDVLPDFLLRLGIPDTHQLGYAMLFGYPSINYRRTVETRSALVRHIGWN
;
A
#
# COMPACT_ATOMS: atom_id res chain seq x y z
N MET A 1 2.29 24.67 38.83
CA MET A 1 1.69 23.39 39.25
C MET A 1 2.18 22.35 38.28
N GLU A 2 3.18 21.62 38.69
CA GLU A 2 3.87 20.60 37.88
C GLU A 2 2.97 19.40 37.69
N PHE A 3 2.90 18.95 36.45
CA PHE A 3 2.20 17.70 36.09
C PHE A 3 3.21 16.56 36.06
N LEU A 4 3.15 15.69 37.06
CA LEU A 4 3.83 14.40 37.07
C LEU A 4 3.21 13.50 35.98
N PHE A 5 4.04 13.10 35.01
CA PHE A 5 3.69 12.01 34.10
C PHE A 5 3.90 10.69 34.81
N LEU A 6 2.82 10.03 35.22
CA LEU A 6 2.89 8.62 35.59
C LEU A 6 2.89 7.78 34.30
N ARG A 7 4.04 7.18 34.02
CA ARG A 7 4.15 6.04 33.11
C ARG A 7 3.47 4.85 33.78
N GLU A 8 2.38 4.35 33.19
CA GLU A 8 2.10 2.91 33.10
C GLU A 8 0.79 2.66 32.38
N LYS A 9 0.90 1.94 31.24
CA LYS A 9 -0.11 1.12 30.58
C LYS A 9 -1.45 1.78 30.20
N ALA A 10 -1.42 2.71 29.22
CA ALA A 10 -2.60 2.96 28.37
C ALA A 10 -2.17 3.27 26.93
N PRO A 11 -2.64 2.54 25.93
CA PRO A 11 -2.12 2.61 24.56
C PRO A 11 -2.69 3.73 23.70
N PHE A 12 -3.21 4.82 24.19
CA PHE A 12 -3.64 5.96 23.34
C PHE A 12 -3.71 7.26 24.14
N ALA A 13 -2.62 8.02 24.12
CA ALA A 13 -2.67 9.45 24.37
C ALA A 13 -2.61 10.17 23.03
N CYS A 14 -3.74 10.68 22.51
CA CYS A 14 -3.78 11.52 21.34
C CYS A 14 -3.74 12.98 21.79
N CYS A 15 -2.59 13.63 21.64
CA CYS A 15 -2.46 15.09 21.84
C CYS A 15 -2.97 15.79 20.58
N VAL A 16 -4.04 16.56 20.68
CA VAL A 16 -4.47 17.52 19.66
C VAL A 16 -3.72 18.82 19.93
N GLY A 17 -2.60 19.03 19.24
CA GLY A 17 -1.53 19.99 19.62
C GLY A 17 -1.86 21.48 19.42
N GLU A 18 -2.88 21.90 18.70
CA GLU A 18 -3.04 23.33 18.35
C GLU A 18 -4.29 24.04 18.90
N MET A 19 -5.21 23.34 19.54
CA MET A 19 -6.43 23.97 20.08
C MET A 19 -6.51 24.01 21.61
N GLY A 20 -5.44 23.72 22.35
CA GLY A 20 -5.40 23.83 23.79
C GLY A 20 -6.37 22.91 24.55
N PHE A 21 -6.68 21.73 24.02
CA PHE A 21 -7.51 20.73 24.67
C PHE A 21 -6.72 19.46 24.97
N ALA A 22 -6.93 18.89 26.14
CA ALA A 22 -6.34 17.60 26.54
C ALA A 22 -7.47 16.58 26.76
N LEU A 23 -7.35 15.41 26.14
CA LEU A 23 -8.22 14.26 26.37
C LEU A 23 -7.63 13.36 27.45
N ARG A 24 -8.39 13.04 28.47
CA ARG A 24 -7.98 12.11 29.54
C ARG A 24 -8.99 10.98 29.64
N TYR A 25 -8.49 9.76 29.66
CA TYR A 25 -9.30 8.58 29.93
C TYR A 25 -9.49 8.42 31.44
N CYS A 26 -10.72 8.27 31.90
CA CYS A 26 -11.04 8.01 33.30
C CYS A 26 -12.08 6.86 33.33
N GLY A 27 -11.62 5.66 33.41
CA GLY A 27 -12.34 4.39 33.69
C GLY A 27 -13.74 4.13 33.11
N ALA A 28 -14.48 5.16 32.72
CA ALA A 28 -15.84 5.08 32.17
C ALA A 28 -16.07 6.01 30.97
N GLY A 29 -15.04 6.69 30.43
CA GLY A 29 -15.17 7.60 29.26
C GLY A 29 -14.02 8.60 29.14
N PHE A 30 -14.08 9.48 28.13
CA PHE A 30 -13.09 10.52 27.87
C PHE A 30 -13.59 11.88 28.39
N CYS A 31 -12.70 12.61 29.11
CA CYS A 31 -12.97 13.97 29.57
C CYS A 31 -12.13 14.97 28.76
N LEU A 32 -12.78 15.98 28.18
CA LEU A 32 -12.13 17.07 27.46
C LEU A 32 -11.89 18.24 28.41
N ARG A 33 -10.64 18.67 28.59
CA ARG A 33 -10.30 19.90 29.32
C ARG A 33 -9.56 20.87 28.40
N ARG A 34 -9.94 22.14 28.45
CA ARG A 34 -9.21 23.24 27.83
C ARG A 34 -8.08 23.66 28.77
N ALA A 35 -6.88 23.78 28.22
CA ALA A 35 -5.73 24.35 28.94
C ALA A 35 -5.72 25.87 28.68
N GLU A 36 -6.06 26.70 29.66
CA GLU A 36 -5.84 28.14 29.59
C GLU A 36 -4.65 28.54 30.46
N ARG A 37 -3.77 29.38 29.88
CA ARG A 37 -2.82 30.16 30.66
C ARG A 37 -3.50 31.43 31.19
N GLY A 38 -3.79 31.47 32.47
CA GLY A 38 -3.90 32.65 33.26
C GLY A 38 -5.03 33.63 33.01
N LYS A 39 -6.14 33.49 33.68
CA LYS A 39 -6.85 34.45 34.52
C LYS A 39 -8.14 33.83 35.03
N ALA A 40 -8.51 34.16 36.28
CA ALA A 40 -9.62 33.57 36.99
C ALA A 40 -10.97 33.84 36.31
N GLY A 41 -11.59 32.79 35.83
CA GLY A 41 -12.97 32.78 35.37
C GLY A 41 -13.48 31.34 35.43
N MET A 42 -14.54 31.08 36.19
CA MET A 42 -15.13 29.79 36.46
C MET A 42 -15.63 29.15 35.14
N PHE A 43 -14.99 28.12 34.66
CA PHE A 43 -15.51 27.24 33.62
C PHE A 43 -15.91 25.88 34.19
N ARG A 44 -17.15 25.47 33.92
CA ARG A 44 -17.63 24.14 34.27
C ARG A 44 -17.08 23.11 33.26
N PRO A 45 -16.58 21.96 33.74
CA PRO A 45 -16.10 20.90 32.83
C PRO A 45 -17.28 20.24 32.13
N PHE A 46 -17.10 19.98 30.83
CA PHE A 46 -18.06 19.21 30.05
C PHE A 46 -17.58 17.74 30.00
N PHE A 47 -18.47 16.82 30.29
CA PHE A 47 -18.24 15.40 30.19
C PHE A 47 -18.93 14.86 28.92
N VAL A 48 -18.18 14.13 28.10
CA VAL A 48 -18.74 13.30 27.05
C VAL A 48 -18.49 11.86 27.48
N SER A 49 -19.52 11.16 27.88
CA SER A 49 -19.43 9.74 28.23
C SER A 49 -20.02 8.87 27.13
N CYS A 50 -19.28 7.85 26.72
CA CYS A 50 -19.81 6.72 25.98
C CYS A 50 -20.22 5.65 26.98
N VAL A 51 -21.48 5.24 26.95
CA VAL A 51 -21.99 4.16 27.80
C VAL A 51 -22.21 2.94 26.92
N GLU A 52 -21.59 1.84 27.32
CA GLU A 52 -21.86 0.53 26.72
C GLU A 52 -23.11 -0.05 27.40
N SER A 53 -24.14 -0.31 26.61
CA SER A 53 -25.34 -1.02 27.12
C SER A 53 -25.45 -2.38 26.43
N ALA A 54 -26.17 -3.29 27.06
CA ALA A 54 -26.42 -4.64 26.54
C ALA A 54 -27.12 -4.68 25.16
N LYS A 55 -27.44 -3.54 24.57
CA LYS A 55 -28.07 -3.37 23.24
C LYS A 55 -27.22 -2.60 22.24
N GLY A 56 -25.93 -2.31 22.54
CA GLY A 56 -25.01 -1.57 21.65
C GLY A 56 -24.72 -0.14 22.13
N TRP A 57 -23.73 0.50 21.49
CA TRP A 57 -23.28 1.84 21.82
C TRP A 57 -24.32 2.89 21.48
N GLY A 58 -24.72 3.70 22.48
CA GLY A 58 -25.65 4.83 22.33
C GLY A 58 -24.99 6.15 22.69
N TRP A 59 -25.49 7.25 22.14
CA TRP A 59 -25.06 8.61 22.45
C TRP A 59 -25.95 9.24 23.50
N LEU A 60 -25.38 9.80 24.55
CA LEU A 60 -26.11 10.65 25.47
C LEU A 60 -26.08 12.10 24.99
N TYR A 61 -27.23 12.72 24.99
CA TYR A 61 -27.46 14.10 24.55
C TYR A 61 -26.83 15.11 25.51
N VAL A 62 -26.06 16.07 25.00
CA VAL A 62 -25.55 17.21 25.78
C VAL A 62 -26.34 18.46 25.39
N GLU A 63 -27.12 18.98 26.31
CA GLU A 63 -27.84 20.24 26.10
C GLU A 63 -26.92 21.46 26.10
N LYS A 64 -27.11 22.30 25.09
CA LYS A 64 -26.60 23.67 24.91
C LYS A 64 -25.11 23.87 24.83
N VAL A 65 -24.59 23.84 23.59
CA VAL A 65 -23.34 24.53 23.23
C VAL A 65 -23.50 25.24 21.89
N VAL A 66 -23.39 26.57 21.93
CA VAL A 66 -23.34 27.45 20.77
C VAL A 66 -21.90 27.45 20.22
N PHE A 67 -21.57 26.44 19.37
CA PHE A 67 -20.41 26.46 18.47
C PHE A 67 -20.65 25.49 17.29
N ALA A 68 -21.56 25.89 16.41
CA ALA A 68 -22.07 25.02 15.35
C ALA A 68 -21.03 24.55 14.31
N LYS A 69 -19.97 25.29 14.05
CA LYS A 69 -19.01 24.95 12.98
C LYS A 69 -17.95 23.92 13.41
N HIS A 70 -17.42 24.01 14.63
CA HIS A 70 -16.35 23.09 15.08
C HIS A 70 -16.86 21.75 15.58
N LEU A 71 -18.09 21.68 16.09
CA LEU A 71 -18.72 20.42 16.52
C LEU A 71 -19.06 19.51 15.32
N PHE A 72 -19.34 20.11 14.16
CA PHE A 72 -19.64 19.35 12.94
C PHE A 72 -18.41 18.60 12.41
N VAL A 73 -17.23 19.22 12.46
CA VAL A 73 -15.95 18.60 12.06
C VAL A 73 -15.57 17.48 13.04
N LEU A 74 -15.70 17.68 14.34
CA LEU A 74 -15.44 16.65 15.35
C LEU A 74 -16.44 15.48 15.29
N LYS A 75 -17.73 15.75 15.09
CA LYS A 75 -18.75 14.71 14.89
C LYS A 75 -18.47 13.88 13.64
N ARG A 76 -18.09 14.51 12.53
CA ARG A 76 -17.75 13.83 11.28
C ARG A 76 -16.49 12.99 11.44
N TYR A 77 -15.46 13.51 12.10
CA TYR A 77 -14.20 12.80 12.39
C TYR A 77 -14.41 11.56 13.28
N PHE A 78 -15.21 11.66 14.35
CA PHE A 78 -15.52 10.52 15.22
C PHE A 78 -16.48 9.53 14.57
N TYR A 79 -17.48 10.01 13.82
CA TYR A 79 -18.44 9.14 13.13
C TYR A 79 -17.77 8.31 12.03
N GLU A 80 -16.88 8.91 11.25
CA GLU A 80 -16.11 8.20 10.22
C GLU A 80 -15.16 7.15 10.82
N ARG A 81 -14.49 7.44 11.93
CA ARG A 81 -13.63 6.46 12.63
C ARG A 81 -14.44 5.31 13.27
N CYS A 82 -15.56 5.60 13.90
CA CYS A 82 -16.42 4.55 14.48
C CYS A 82 -17.14 3.73 13.40
N ALA A 83 -17.53 4.34 12.28
CA ALA A 83 -18.14 3.63 11.15
C ALA A 83 -17.15 2.72 10.43
N LEU A 84 -15.87 3.13 10.30
CA LEU A 84 -14.79 2.34 9.72
C LEU A 84 -14.41 1.15 10.63
N ALA A 85 -14.36 1.35 11.93
CA ALA A 85 -14.11 0.27 12.91
C ALA A 85 -15.24 -0.77 12.94
N LYS A 86 -16.51 -0.35 12.77
CA LYS A 86 -17.67 -1.28 12.75
C LYS A 86 -17.77 -2.14 11.49
N LYS A 87 -17.17 -1.73 10.36
CA LYS A 87 -17.24 -2.50 9.11
C LYS A 87 -16.18 -3.59 8.98
N GLY A 88 -15.29 -3.78 9.97
CA GLY A 88 -14.30 -4.87 9.99
C GLY A 88 -13.33 -4.92 8.80
N ARG A 89 -13.35 -3.92 7.90
CA ARG A 89 -12.61 -3.94 6.64
C ARG A 89 -11.20 -3.33 6.74
N TYR A 90 -10.79 -2.86 7.92
CA TYR A 90 -9.46 -2.29 8.13
C TYR A 90 -8.84 -2.75 9.46
N ALA A 91 -9.00 -4.03 9.82
CA ALA A 91 -7.97 -4.66 10.59
C ALA A 91 -6.85 -4.94 9.59
N ILE A 92 -5.84 -4.06 9.53
CA ILE A 92 -4.52 -4.48 9.02
C ILE A 92 -4.17 -5.65 9.94
N PRO A 93 -4.13 -6.91 9.46
CA PRO A 93 -3.51 -7.94 10.25
C PRO A 93 -2.11 -7.38 10.50
N GLU A 94 -1.69 -7.22 11.77
CA GLU A 94 -0.28 -7.14 12.09
C GLU A 94 0.33 -8.34 11.39
N ARG A 95 0.90 -8.15 10.21
CA ARG A 95 1.77 -9.13 9.60
C ARG A 95 2.99 -9.15 10.52
N LYS A 96 2.95 -9.94 11.58
CA LYS A 96 4.14 -10.60 12.05
C LYS A 96 4.82 -11.06 10.79
N ASN A 97 6.04 -10.59 10.57
CA ASN A 97 6.80 -10.83 9.34
C ASN A 97 6.38 -12.15 8.72
N LEU A 98 5.76 -12.13 7.52
CA LEU A 98 5.30 -13.36 6.85
C LEU A 98 6.45 -14.39 6.78
N LYS A 99 7.68 -13.87 6.74
CA LYS A 99 8.93 -14.63 6.80
C LYS A 99 9.15 -15.39 8.12
N GLU A 100 8.70 -14.85 9.27
CA GLU A 100 8.85 -15.55 10.56
C GLU A 100 7.82 -16.67 10.75
N ALA A 101 6.70 -16.60 10.04
CA ALA A 101 5.62 -17.60 10.13
C ALA A 101 5.81 -18.79 9.19
N ILE A 102 6.61 -18.66 8.13
CA ILE A 102 6.84 -19.74 7.16
C ILE A 102 8.08 -20.51 7.58
N MET A 103 7.90 -21.74 8.06
CA MET A 103 9.00 -22.67 8.32
C MET A 103 9.72 -22.96 7.00
N ILE A 104 11.05 -23.01 7.03
CA ILE A 104 11.87 -23.29 5.85
C ILE A 104 11.64 -24.71 5.34
N ASP A 105 11.49 -25.68 6.23
CA ASP A 105 11.15 -27.09 5.93
C ASP A 105 11.83 -27.61 4.65
N PHE A 106 13.19 -27.49 4.62
CA PHE A 106 13.99 -27.96 3.48
C PHE A 106 14.09 -29.48 3.52
N LYS A 107 13.72 -30.17 2.44
CA LYS A 107 13.77 -31.61 2.29
C LYS A 107 14.35 -32.01 0.95
N VAL A 108 14.96 -33.17 0.92
CA VAL A 108 15.47 -33.79 -0.29
C VAL A 108 14.91 -35.20 -0.39
N ASP A 109 14.33 -35.51 -1.52
CA ASP A 109 13.97 -36.88 -1.86
C ASP A 109 15.26 -37.63 -2.35
N GLU A 110 15.79 -38.51 -1.51
CA GLU A 110 17.02 -39.24 -1.78
C GLU A 110 16.92 -40.14 -2.98
N SER A 111 15.71 -40.64 -3.29
CA SER A 111 15.47 -41.52 -4.45
C SER A 111 15.55 -40.78 -5.79
N LEU A 112 15.30 -39.48 -5.78
CA LEU A 112 15.36 -38.61 -6.95
C LEU A 112 16.66 -37.82 -7.02
N CYS A 113 17.35 -37.65 -5.91
CA CYS A 113 18.58 -36.83 -5.85
C CYS A 113 19.77 -37.55 -6.50
N VAL A 114 20.31 -36.93 -7.54
CA VAL A 114 21.50 -37.42 -8.24
C VAL A 114 22.80 -36.78 -7.72
N SER A 115 22.76 -36.12 -6.57
CA SER A 115 23.89 -35.46 -5.90
C SER A 115 24.73 -34.52 -6.79
N CYS A 116 24.08 -33.84 -7.74
CA CYS A 116 24.75 -32.94 -8.70
C CYS A 116 25.23 -31.61 -8.10
N GLY A 117 24.83 -31.29 -6.88
CA GLY A 117 25.21 -30.05 -6.16
C GLY A 117 24.70 -28.75 -6.73
N ALA A 118 23.84 -28.73 -7.74
CA ALA A 118 23.32 -27.51 -8.36
C ALA A 118 22.64 -26.56 -7.36
N CYS A 119 21.82 -27.12 -6.46
CA CYS A 119 21.13 -26.37 -5.42
C CYS A 119 22.06 -25.73 -4.39
N VAL A 120 23.17 -26.40 -4.05
CA VAL A 120 24.18 -25.87 -3.15
C VAL A 120 25.01 -24.78 -3.83
N LYS A 121 25.38 -24.99 -5.08
CA LYS A 121 26.17 -24.02 -5.88
C LYS A 121 25.39 -22.73 -6.13
N ASP A 122 24.07 -22.82 -6.35
CA ASP A 122 23.21 -21.68 -6.63
C ASP A 122 22.76 -20.92 -5.35
N CYS A 123 23.03 -21.48 -4.16
CA CYS A 123 22.70 -20.84 -2.90
C CYS A 123 23.68 -19.71 -2.56
N LEU A 124 23.36 -18.48 -2.98
CA LEU A 124 24.21 -17.30 -2.77
C LEU A 124 24.57 -17.07 -1.29
N HIS A 125 23.65 -17.39 -0.39
CA HIS A 125 23.81 -17.20 1.05
C HIS A 125 24.43 -18.40 1.77
N GLN A 126 24.85 -19.44 1.04
CA GLN A 126 25.52 -20.61 1.58
C GLN A 126 24.76 -21.31 2.72
N ALA A 127 23.42 -21.20 2.69
CA ALA A 127 22.57 -21.88 3.66
C ALA A 127 22.55 -23.41 3.47
N LEU A 128 23.04 -23.90 2.32
CA LEU A 128 23.10 -25.30 1.97
C LEU A 128 24.57 -25.78 1.87
N ARG A 129 24.82 -27.02 2.27
CA ARG A 129 26.08 -27.72 2.08
C ARG A 129 25.80 -29.07 1.40
N MET A 130 26.75 -29.53 0.64
CA MET A 130 26.77 -30.89 0.12
C MET A 130 27.37 -31.84 1.14
N ASP A 131 26.64 -32.88 1.47
CA ASP A 131 27.11 -34.08 2.13
C ASP A 131 26.90 -35.25 1.16
N MET A 132 26.35 -36.38 1.55
CA MET A 132 25.84 -37.38 0.60
C MET A 132 24.73 -36.78 -0.26
N TYR A 133 23.86 -36.00 0.38
CA TYR A 133 22.79 -35.17 -0.24
C TYR A 133 22.90 -33.72 0.25
N PRO A 134 22.24 -32.77 -0.45
CA PRO A 134 22.16 -31.39 0.03
C PRO A 134 21.50 -31.29 1.40
N VAL A 135 22.11 -30.59 2.35
CA VAL A 135 21.57 -30.36 3.69
C VAL A 135 21.50 -28.86 3.99
N MET A 136 20.46 -28.45 4.71
CA MET A 136 20.36 -27.12 5.26
C MET A 136 21.26 -27.02 6.49
N VAL A 137 22.23 -26.11 6.45
CA VAL A 137 23.21 -25.95 7.55
C VAL A 137 22.89 -24.72 8.41
N ASP A 138 22.25 -23.74 7.82
CA ASP A 138 21.85 -22.52 8.53
C ASP A 138 20.56 -21.92 7.94
N GLU A 139 19.45 -22.10 8.65
CA GLU A 139 18.17 -21.52 8.27
C GLU A 139 18.16 -19.98 8.37
N GLY A 140 19.00 -19.39 9.24
CA GLY A 140 19.14 -17.95 9.39
C GLY A 140 19.74 -17.27 8.17
N HIS A 141 20.57 -17.98 7.41
CA HIS A 141 21.11 -17.51 6.15
C HIS A 141 20.16 -17.68 4.96
N CYS A 142 19.10 -18.48 5.09
CA CYS A 142 18.15 -18.70 4.01
C CYS A 142 17.23 -17.50 3.80
N ILE A 143 17.33 -16.85 2.64
CA ILE A 143 16.47 -15.72 2.25
C ILE A 143 15.15 -16.18 1.62
N ARG A 144 14.83 -17.48 1.66
CA ARG A 144 13.57 -18.06 1.17
C ARG A 144 13.28 -17.81 -0.33
N CYS A 145 14.33 -17.75 -1.15
CA CYS A 145 14.24 -17.44 -2.58
C CYS A 145 13.81 -18.62 -3.46
N GLN A 146 13.74 -19.84 -2.94
CA GLN A 146 13.39 -21.09 -3.65
C GLN A 146 14.30 -21.45 -4.85
N HIS A 147 15.45 -20.82 -5.01
CA HIS A 147 16.41 -21.16 -6.08
C HIS A 147 16.81 -22.64 -6.04
N CYS A 148 17.02 -23.21 -4.84
CA CYS A 148 17.36 -24.61 -4.67
C CYS A 148 16.30 -25.58 -5.22
N LEU A 149 15.01 -25.22 -5.09
CA LEU A 149 13.90 -25.93 -5.69
C LEU A 149 13.90 -25.78 -7.22
N ALA A 150 14.00 -24.53 -7.69
CA ALA A 150 13.88 -24.19 -9.10
C ALA A 150 15.01 -24.75 -9.97
N VAL A 151 16.23 -24.88 -9.43
CA VAL A 151 17.41 -25.34 -10.17
C VAL A 151 17.55 -26.88 -10.19
N CYS A 152 16.78 -27.60 -9.36
CA CYS A 152 16.92 -29.05 -9.22
C CYS A 152 16.47 -29.79 -10.50
N PRO A 153 17.35 -30.48 -11.24
CA PRO A 153 16.99 -31.08 -12.53
C PRO A 153 16.05 -32.27 -12.39
N THR A 154 16.07 -32.96 -11.24
CA THR A 154 15.25 -34.15 -10.97
C THR A 154 14.03 -33.85 -10.10
N GLY A 155 13.88 -32.60 -9.62
CA GLY A 155 12.79 -32.22 -8.71
C GLY A 155 12.90 -32.81 -7.30
N ALA A 156 14.08 -33.25 -6.88
CA ALA A 156 14.31 -33.88 -5.59
C ALA A 156 14.17 -32.94 -4.38
N VAL A 157 14.26 -31.61 -4.60
CA VAL A 157 14.22 -30.62 -3.51
C VAL A 157 12.81 -30.12 -3.28
N SER A 158 12.41 -30.05 -2.01
CA SER A 158 11.24 -29.28 -1.56
C SER A 158 11.64 -28.30 -0.46
N ILE A 159 10.94 -27.15 -0.37
CA ILE A 159 11.21 -26.11 0.60
C ILE A 159 9.95 -25.27 0.87
N MET A 160 9.73 -24.90 2.12
CA MET A 160 8.56 -24.10 2.53
C MET A 160 7.20 -24.75 2.12
N GLY A 161 7.13 -26.06 2.18
CA GLY A 161 5.96 -26.83 1.80
C GLY A 161 5.69 -26.92 0.29
N THR A 162 6.61 -26.42 -0.56
CA THR A 162 6.50 -26.47 -2.02
C THR A 162 7.44 -27.54 -2.58
N ALA A 163 6.93 -28.41 -3.43
CA ALA A 163 7.69 -29.42 -4.16
C ALA A 163 7.74 -29.09 -5.66
N ALA A 164 8.58 -29.78 -6.41
CA ALA A 164 8.71 -29.59 -7.85
C ALA A 164 7.39 -29.89 -8.60
N SER A 165 6.58 -30.82 -8.09
CA SER A 165 5.25 -31.14 -8.64
C SER A 165 4.26 -29.99 -8.55
N ASP A 166 4.46 -29.04 -7.62
CA ASP A 166 3.60 -27.87 -7.42
C ASP A 166 4.01 -26.71 -8.34
N CYS A 167 5.15 -26.87 -9.07
CA CYS A 167 5.73 -25.84 -9.91
C CYS A 167 5.50 -26.12 -11.38
N THR A 168 5.26 -25.07 -12.16
CA THR A 168 5.15 -25.17 -13.61
C THR A 168 6.55 -25.29 -14.24
N PRO A 169 6.84 -26.32 -15.04
CA PRO A 169 8.09 -26.41 -15.78
C PRO A 169 8.26 -25.23 -16.74
N LEU A 170 9.45 -24.65 -16.82
CA LEU A 170 9.70 -23.52 -17.71
C LEU A 170 9.72 -23.92 -19.20
N ALA A 171 10.20 -25.13 -19.50
CA ALA A 171 10.24 -25.65 -20.85
C ALA A 171 8.83 -25.76 -21.46
N GLY A 172 8.60 -25.08 -22.56
CA GLY A 172 7.31 -25.06 -23.27
C GLY A 172 6.24 -24.13 -22.66
N ASN A 173 6.52 -23.50 -21.50
CA ASN A 173 5.56 -22.60 -20.83
C ASN A 173 5.97 -21.12 -20.84
N ILE A 174 7.19 -20.81 -21.27
CA ILE A 174 7.64 -19.43 -21.44
C ILE A 174 7.01 -18.87 -22.74
N PRO A 175 6.41 -17.66 -22.72
CA PRO A 175 5.86 -17.03 -23.91
C PRO A 175 6.91 -16.85 -25.01
N GLU A 176 6.48 -16.99 -26.26
CA GLU A 176 7.36 -16.71 -27.39
C GLU A 176 7.86 -15.26 -27.37
N PRO A 177 9.13 -14.97 -27.72
CA PRO A 177 9.70 -13.62 -27.65
C PRO A 177 8.86 -12.59 -28.43
N ARG A 178 8.24 -12.96 -29.54
CA ARG A 178 7.35 -12.10 -30.33
C ARG A 178 6.10 -11.69 -29.57
N GLN A 179 5.56 -12.55 -28.72
CA GLN A 179 4.38 -12.26 -27.90
C GLN A 179 4.72 -11.22 -26.81
N LEU A 180 5.87 -11.37 -26.14
CA LEU A 180 6.39 -10.42 -25.18
C LEU A 180 6.70 -9.06 -25.82
N ASP A 181 7.37 -9.04 -26.97
CA ASP A 181 7.65 -7.80 -27.72
C ASP A 181 6.35 -7.07 -28.08
N THR A 182 5.34 -7.80 -28.55
CA THR A 182 4.02 -7.24 -28.84
C THR A 182 3.35 -6.66 -27.61
N LEU A 183 3.43 -7.34 -26.44
CA LEU A 183 2.91 -6.86 -25.18
C LEU A 183 3.58 -5.53 -24.78
N PHE A 184 4.91 -5.46 -24.80
CA PHE A 184 5.67 -4.26 -24.47
C PHE A 184 5.37 -3.08 -25.38
N LYS A 185 5.38 -3.31 -26.69
CA LYS A 185 5.09 -2.30 -27.71
C LYS A 185 3.61 -1.89 -27.74
N GLY A 186 2.72 -2.79 -27.36
CA GLY A 186 1.27 -2.56 -27.28
C GLY A 186 0.80 -1.81 -26.04
N ARG A 187 1.53 -1.91 -24.92
CA ARG A 187 1.17 -1.26 -23.66
C ARG A 187 1.09 0.27 -23.80
N ARG A 188 0.02 0.86 -23.30
CA ARG A 188 -0.21 2.32 -23.30
C ARG A 188 -0.62 2.80 -21.91
N SER A 189 -0.29 4.05 -21.62
CA SER A 189 -0.87 4.78 -20.48
C SER A 189 -2.33 5.10 -20.78
N VAL A 190 -3.26 4.36 -20.18
CA VAL A 190 -4.69 4.52 -20.37
C VAL A 190 -5.18 5.71 -19.53
N ARG A 191 -5.99 6.60 -20.13
CA ARG A 191 -6.52 7.81 -19.49
C ARG A 191 -8.03 7.96 -19.67
N HIS A 192 -8.65 6.94 -20.25
CA HIS A 192 -10.09 6.86 -20.49
C HIS A 192 -10.56 5.48 -20.10
N TYR A 193 -11.39 5.43 -19.06
CA TYR A 193 -11.83 4.18 -18.45
C TYR A 193 -13.33 4.02 -18.59
N LYS A 194 -13.80 2.78 -18.62
CA LYS A 194 -15.20 2.45 -18.35
C LYS A 194 -15.46 2.61 -16.86
N ARG A 195 -16.69 2.97 -16.52
CA ARG A 195 -17.15 2.99 -15.12
C ARG A 195 -17.67 1.61 -14.72
N GLU A 196 -16.74 0.68 -14.58
CA GLU A 196 -16.99 -0.72 -14.32
C GLU A 196 -15.93 -1.27 -13.34
N ASN A 197 -16.38 -2.03 -12.34
CA ASN A 197 -15.46 -2.67 -11.40
C ASN A 197 -14.73 -3.84 -12.06
N VAL A 198 -13.43 -3.93 -11.82
CA VAL A 198 -12.65 -5.14 -12.10
C VAL A 198 -13.10 -6.22 -11.12
N SER A 199 -13.35 -7.44 -11.62
CA SER A 199 -13.81 -8.51 -10.74
C SER A 199 -12.76 -8.84 -9.68
N PRO A 200 -13.19 -9.20 -8.45
CA PRO A 200 -12.25 -9.54 -7.38
C PRO A 200 -11.29 -10.68 -7.74
N ALA A 201 -11.76 -11.67 -8.51
CA ALA A 201 -10.93 -12.78 -8.95
C ALA A 201 -9.82 -12.34 -9.92
N LEU A 202 -10.15 -11.48 -10.90
CA LEU A 202 -9.16 -10.93 -11.81
C LEU A 202 -8.17 -10.00 -11.08
N LEU A 203 -8.66 -9.16 -10.18
CA LEU A 203 -7.79 -8.31 -9.37
C LEU A 203 -6.81 -9.13 -8.55
N GLN A 204 -7.28 -10.21 -7.89
CA GLN A 204 -6.41 -11.09 -7.11
C GLN A 204 -5.34 -11.75 -8.00
N GLU A 205 -5.71 -12.22 -9.19
CA GLU A 205 -4.75 -12.75 -10.17
C GLU A 205 -3.66 -11.75 -10.52
N LEU A 206 -4.02 -10.47 -10.76
CA LEU A 206 -3.04 -9.42 -11.07
C LEU A 206 -2.09 -9.17 -9.90
N LEU A 207 -2.62 -9.14 -8.67
CA LEU A 207 -1.83 -8.92 -7.45
C LEU A 207 -0.90 -10.10 -7.17
N ASP A 208 -1.39 -11.34 -7.31
CA ASP A 208 -0.61 -12.56 -7.11
C ASP A 208 0.54 -12.65 -8.13
N SER A 209 0.28 -12.34 -9.39
CA SER A 209 1.32 -12.32 -10.42
C SER A 209 2.38 -11.25 -10.13
N ALA A 210 1.98 -10.07 -9.69
CA ALA A 210 2.90 -9.00 -9.33
C ALA A 210 3.75 -9.33 -8.08
N ALA A 211 3.27 -10.21 -7.19
CA ALA A 211 4.00 -10.64 -6.01
C ALA A 211 5.29 -11.42 -6.33
N TYR A 212 5.44 -11.93 -7.58
CA TYR A 212 6.67 -12.55 -8.05
C TYR A 212 7.74 -11.54 -8.50
N ALA A 213 7.47 -10.25 -8.43
CA ALA A 213 8.46 -9.20 -8.69
C ALA A 213 9.66 -9.36 -7.72
N PRO A 214 10.91 -9.30 -8.21
CA PRO A 214 12.06 -9.39 -7.34
C PRO A 214 12.13 -8.21 -6.38
N THR A 215 12.62 -8.49 -5.17
CA THR A 215 12.86 -7.46 -4.15
C THR A 215 14.27 -7.58 -3.60
N GLY A 216 14.85 -6.49 -3.13
CA GLY A 216 16.18 -6.47 -2.53
C GLY A 216 16.32 -7.53 -1.43
N SER A 217 17.30 -8.42 -1.54
CA SER A 217 17.52 -9.55 -0.63
C SER A 217 16.30 -10.48 -0.47
N ASN A 218 15.45 -10.55 -1.48
CA ASN A 218 14.17 -11.26 -1.42
C ASN A 218 13.32 -10.84 -0.21
N ALA A 219 13.34 -9.55 0.14
CA ALA A 219 12.73 -9.04 1.38
C ALA A 219 11.21 -9.19 1.41
N GLN A 220 10.53 -9.01 0.26
CA GLN A 220 9.07 -9.13 0.09
C GLN A 220 8.28 -8.30 1.13
N ASN A 221 8.79 -7.11 1.48
CA ASN A 221 8.23 -6.22 2.50
C ASN A 221 7.30 -5.15 1.92
N LEU A 222 6.83 -5.35 0.68
CA LEU A 222 5.92 -4.42 0.04
C LEU A 222 4.55 -4.44 0.71
N LEU A 223 4.01 -3.26 0.94
CA LEU A 223 2.63 -3.03 1.32
C LEU A 223 1.86 -2.52 0.10
N VAL A 224 0.86 -3.27 -0.31
CA VAL A 224 0.02 -2.96 -1.47
C VAL A 224 -1.35 -2.54 -0.98
N SER A 225 -1.70 -1.27 -1.18
CA SER A 225 -3.01 -0.72 -0.87
C SER A 225 -3.81 -0.56 -2.15
N VAL A 226 -5.01 -1.12 -2.21
CA VAL A 226 -5.86 -1.09 -3.39
C VAL A 226 -7.18 -0.42 -3.07
N VAL A 227 -7.61 0.51 -3.92
CA VAL A 227 -8.99 1.00 -3.93
C VAL A 227 -9.68 0.30 -5.10
N ASP A 228 -10.44 -0.73 -4.79
CA ASP A 228 -10.98 -1.74 -5.71
C ASP A 228 -12.50 -1.64 -5.92
N ASP A 229 -13.11 -0.59 -5.42
CA ASP A 229 -14.53 -0.29 -5.59
C ASP A 229 -14.75 1.13 -6.08
N ILE A 230 -15.64 1.30 -7.05
CA ILE A 230 -15.92 2.61 -7.68
C ILE A 230 -16.42 3.63 -6.66
N ALA A 231 -17.27 3.24 -5.71
CA ALA A 231 -17.79 4.18 -4.73
C ALA A 231 -16.70 4.60 -3.73
N ALA A 232 -15.81 3.67 -3.36
CA ALA A 232 -14.63 3.97 -2.55
C ALA A 232 -13.66 4.89 -3.30
N MET A 233 -13.46 4.65 -4.59
CA MET A 233 -12.61 5.49 -5.44
C MET A 233 -13.18 6.89 -5.65
N ASP A 234 -14.49 7.02 -5.81
CA ASP A 234 -15.17 8.32 -5.89
C ASP A 234 -15.03 9.10 -4.57
N ALA A 235 -15.23 8.44 -3.43
CA ALA A 235 -15.04 9.06 -2.12
C ALA A 235 -13.59 9.49 -1.86
N PHE A 236 -12.62 8.69 -2.30
CA PHE A 236 -11.20 9.04 -2.21
C PHE A 236 -10.86 10.25 -3.10
N ARG A 237 -11.32 10.23 -4.35
CA ARG A 237 -11.17 11.34 -5.31
C ARG A 237 -11.75 12.63 -4.75
N GLU A 238 -13.00 12.60 -4.29
CA GLU A 238 -13.67 13.74 -3.69
C GLU A 238 -12.89 14.31 -2.50
N ALA A 239 -12.45 13.43 -1.59
CA ALA A 239 -11.69 13.84 -0.40
C ALA A 239 -10.38 14.54 -0.78
N VAL A 240 -9.66 14.04 -1.80
CA VAL A 240 -8.42 14.66 -2.29
C VAL A 240 -8.69 16.05 -2.85
N TYR A 241 -9.68 16.19 -3.73
CA TYR A 241 -9.97 17.50 -4.35
C TYR A 241 -10.50 18.53 -3.36
N LEU A 242 -11.37 18.15 -2.42
CA LEU A 242 -11.85 19.03 -1.35
C LEU A 242 -10.68 19.52 -0.48
N ARG A 243 -9.74 18.66 -0.16
CA ARG A 243 -8.58 19.06 0.64
C ARG A 243 -7.64 19.98 -0.14
N LEU A 244 -7.43 19.73 -1.43
CA LEU A 244 -6.66 20.64 -2.29
C LEU A 244 -7.30 22.04 -2.41
N ASP A 245 -8.63 22.11 -2.52
CA ASP A 245 -9.36 23.38 -2.55
C ASP A 245 -9.21 24.13 -1.23
N GLU A 246 -9.37 23.47 -0.09
CA GLU A 246 -9.17 24.06 1.25
C GLU A 246 -7.74 24.61 1.41
N LEU A 247 -6.71 23.85 1.02
CA LEU A 247 -5.31 24.29 1.08
C LEU A 247 -5.04 25.50 0.17
N ALA A 248 -5.73 25.55 -0.98
CA ALA A 248 -5.63 26.71 -1.89
C ALA A 248 -6.33 27.96 -1.34
N GLU A 249 -7.51 27.81 -0.73
CA GLU A 249 -8.29 28.91 -0.12
C GLU A 249 -7.58 29.48 1.12
N THR A 250 -6.96 28.64 1.93
CA THR A 250 -6.29 29.03 3.17
C THR A 250 -4.85 29.53 2.95
N GLY A 251 -4.31 29.38 1.73
CA GLY A 251 -2.90 29.68 1.44
C GLY A 251 -1.91 28.67 2.04
N ALA A 252 -2.40 27.57 2.60
CA ALA A 252 -1.60 26.54 3.28
C ALA A 252 -1.03 25.47 2.35
N MET A 253 -1.15 25.65 1.02
CA MET A 253 -0.58 24.72 0.04
C MET A 253 0.94 24.66 0.17
N PRO A 254 1.52 23.47 0.46
CA PRO A 254 2.97 23.31 0.58
C PRO A 254 3.71 23.72 -0.69
N ASP A 255 4.98 24.09 -0.55
CA ASP A 255 5.86 24.22 -1.71
C ASP A 255 6.24 22.84 -2.23
N CYS A 256 5.94 22.56 -3.49
CA CYS A 256 6.15 21.27 -4.11
C CYS A 256 6.27 21.40 -5.64
N GLN A 257 6.82 20.37 -6.27
CA GLN A 257 7.14 20.35 -7.71
C GLN A 257 5.93 20.72 -8.62
N ARG A 258 4.70 20.46 -8.24
CA ARG A 258 3.47 20.69 -9.02
C ARG A 258 2.51 21.64 -8.31
N ARG A 259 3.01 22.50 -7.44
CA ARG A 259 2.20 23.41 -6.63
C ARG A 259 1.15 24.19 -7.43
N ALA A 260 1.54 24.79 -8.56
CA ALA A 260 0.60 25.53 -9.41
C ALA A 260 -0.57 24.67 -9.94
N PHE A 261 -0.29 23.39 -10.29
CA PHE A 261 -1.33 22.47 -10.67
C PHE A 261 -2.26 22.16 -9.51
N PHE A 262 -1.75 21.85 -8.33
CA PHE A 262 -2.56 21.49 -7.16
C PHE A 262 -3.39 22.67 -6.65
N LEU A 263 -2.90 23.91 -6.73
CA LEU A 263 -3.67 25.11 -6.41
C LEU A 263 -4.91 25.29 -7.28
N SER A 264 -4.88 24.85 -8.54
CA SER A 264 -6.01 24.95 -9.47
C SER A 264 -6.91 23.72 -9.48
N ALA A 265 -6.38 22.54 -9.13
CA ALA A 265 -7.07 21.27 -9.29
C ALA A 265 -8.35 21.19 -8.44
N GLY A 266 -8.33 21.61 -7.17
CA GLY A 266 -9.49 21.63 -6.29
C GLY A 266 -10.59 22.55 -6.82
N LYS A 267 -10.22 23.76 -7.27
CA LYS A 267 -11.15 24.73 -7.85
C LYS A 267 -11.81 24.22 -9.13
N LEU A 268 -11.05 23.61 -10.02
CA LEU A 268 -11.56 23.06 -11.27
C LEU A 268 -12.49 21.85 -11.03
N TRP A 269 -12.19 21.03 -10.04
CA TRP A 269 -13.07 19.96 -9.61
C TRP A 269 -14.42 20.52 -9.12
N LYS A 270 -14.40 21.50 -8.22
CA LYS A 270 -15.59 22.15 -7.65
C LYS A 270 -16.44 22.87 -8.70
N ALA A 271 -15.79 23.50 -9.69
CA ALA A 271 -16.46 24.28 -10.73
C ALA A 271 -17.13 23.41 -11.79
N GLY A 272 -16.62 22.23 -12.11
CA GLY A 272 -17.15 21.43 -13.21
C GLY A 272 -16.71 19.96 -13.19
N GLY A 273 -16.20 19.45 -12.06
CA GLY A 273 -15.81 18.04 -11.94
C GLY A 273 -14.60 17.64 -12.78
N TRP A 274 -13.70 18.59 -13.12
CA TRP A 274 -12.51 18.25 -13.89
C TRP A 274 -11.54 17.41 -13.08
N ASP A 275 -11.33 16.16 -13.51
CA ASP A 275 -10.46 15.18 -12.85
C ASP A 275 -9.09 15.06 -13.52
N GLY A 276 -8.20 15.97 -13.19
CA GLY A 276 -6.83 15.99 -13.72
C GLY A 276 -5.89 14.98 -13.08
N ILE A 277 -6.15 14.56 -11.85
CA ILE A 277 -5.32 13.61 -11.10
C ILE A 277 -5.70 12.17 -11.44
N PHE A 278 -6.95 11.79 -11.21
CA PHE A 278 -7.40 10.41 -11.27
C PHE A 278 -7.91 9.98 -12.65
N ARG A 279 -8.15 10.93 -13.57
CA ARG A 279 -8.63 10.64 -14.94
C ARG A 279 -9.89 9.79 -14.99
N SER A 280 -10.77 9.95 -14.01
CA SER A 280 -12.00 9.16 -13.84
C SER A 280 -11.75 7.64 -13.77
N ALA A 281 -10.54 7.23 -13.37
CA ALA A 281 -10.24 5.82 -13.19
C ALA A 281 -11.10 5.20 -12.08
N PRO A 282 -11.62 3.98 -12.28
CA PRO A 282 -12.46 3.32 -11.29
C PRO A 282 -11.66 2.76 -10.10
N HIS A 283 -10.35 2.56 -10.26
CA HIS A 283 -9.50 1.92 -9.25
C HIS A 283 -8.10 2.52 -9.21
N CYS A 284 -7.42 2.34 -8.05
CA CYS A 284 -5.99 2.57 -7.96
C CYS A 284 -5.30 1.52 -7.08
N VAL A 285 -4.04 1.25 -7.39
CA VAL A 285 -3.10 0.50 -6.56
C VAL A 285 -1.97 1.42 -6.14
N ILE A 286 -1.65 1.40 -4.86
CA ILE A 286 -0.61 2.23 -4.24
C ILE A 286 0.33 1.27 -3.54
N VAL A 287 1.62 1.35 -3.87
CA VAL A 287 2.64 0.45 -3.31
C VAL A 287 3.58 1.27 -2.44
N ALA A 288 3.82 0.78 -1.25
CA ALA A 288 4.77 1.31 -0.29
C ALA A 288 5.75 0.22 0.13
N ASN A 289 6.92 0.60 0.61
CA ASN A 289 7.91 -0.34 1.12
C ASN A 289 8.31 0.04 2.54
N ALA A 290 8.74 -0.94 3.33
CA ALA A 290 9.27 -0.68 4.64
C ALA A 290 10.52 0.23 4.54
N LYS A 291 10.60 1.26 5.39
CA LYS A 291 11.72 2.24 5.36
C LYS A 291 13.09 1.61 5.60
N ASN A 292 13.13 0.44 6.21
CA ASN A 292 14.34 -0.34 6.46
C ASN A 292 14.61 -1.42 5.42
N ALA A 293 13.86 -1.48 4.32
CA ALA A 293 14.10 -2.42 3.23
C ALA A 293 15.38 -2.08 2.48
N THR A 294 16.02 -3.09 1.86
CA THR A 294 17.28 -2.91 1.09
C THR A 294 17.07 -2.00 -0.13
N CYS A 295 15.93 -2.13 -0.81
CA CYS A 295 15.63 -1.41 -2.06
C CYS A 295 14.28 -0.69 -1.92
N VAL A 296 14.22 0.33 -1.03
CA VAL A 296 12.97 1.01 -0.63
C VAL A 296 12.24 1.61 -1.82
N GLU A 297 12.96 2.20 -2.76
CA GLU A 297 12.38 2.91 -3.91
C GLU A 297 12.19 2.02 -5.13
N GLN A 298 13.10 1.05 -5.34
CA GLN A 298 13.12 0.23 -6.55
C GLN A 298 12.03 -0.87 -6.52
N ASP A 299 11.90 -1.58 -5.40
CA ASP A 299 10.98 -2.71 -5.27
C ASP A 299 9.53 -2.35 -5.62
N PRO A 300 8.94 -1.20 -5.15
CA PRO A 300 7.60 -0.79 -5.56
C PRO A 300 7.43 -0.57 -7.06
N LEU A 301 8.45 -0.03 -7.72
CA LEU A 301 8.41 0.24 -9.16
C LEU A 301 8.47 -1.06 -9.97
N ILE A 302 9.29 -2.03 -9.52
CA ILE A 302 9.38 -3.35 -10.16
C ILE A 302 8.04 -4.08 -9.98
N TYR A 303 7.45 -4.08 -8.77
CA TYR A 303 6.14 -4.67 -8.51
C TYR A 303 5.07 -4.10 -9.44
N LEU A 304 4.97 -2.78 -9.53
CA LEU A 304 4.00 -2.12 -10.41
C LEU A 304 4.25 -2.39 -11.89
N SER A 305 5.50 -2.63 -12.30
CA SER A 305 5.82 -3.03 -13.68
C SER A 305 5.30 -4.42 -13.99
N TYR A 306 5.42 -5.37 -13.06
CA TYR A 306 4.81 -6.71 -13.19
C TYR A 306 3.28 -6.62 -13.24
N PHE A 307 2.68 -5.85 -12.33
CA PHE A 307 1.24 -5.59 -12.33
C PHE A 307 0.77 -5.01 -13.66
N GLU A 308 1.45 -3.98 -14.19
CA GLU A 308 1.11 -3.33 -15.46
C GLU A 308 1.12 -4.32 -16.62
N LEU A 309 2.14 -5.16 -16.73
CA LEU A 309 2.28 -6.10 -17.85
C LEU A 309 1.20 -7.20 -17.79
N MET A 310 0.92 -7.73 -16.60
CA MET A 310 -0.15 -8.70 -16.42
C MET A 310 -1.53 -8.06 -16.66
N ALA A 311 -1.77 -6.85 -16.18
CA ALA A 311 -2.98 -6.08 -16.44
C ALA A 311 -3.21 -5.89 -17.95
N GLN A 312 -2.16 -5.49 -18.69
CA GLN A 312 -2.22 -5.34 -20.15
C GLN A 312 -2.57 -6.68 -20.84
N ALA A 313 -1.98 -7.80 -20.40
CA ALA A 313 -2.27 -9.12 -20.93
C ALA A 313 -3.74 -9.54 -20.69
N ARG A 314 -4.34 -9.05 -19.60
CA ARG A 314 -5.75 -9.27 -19.24
C ARG A 314 -6.72 -8.20 -19.75
N GLY A 315 -6.27 -7.28 -20.60
CA GLY A 315 -7.11 -6.22 -21.17
C GLY A 315 -7.46 -5.10 -20.19
N ILE A 316 -6.77 -5.02 -19.05
CA ILE A 316 -6.90 -3.94 -18.08
C ILE A 316 -5.92 -2.82 -18.43
N GLY A 317 -6.44 -1.60 -18.54
CA GLY A 317 -5.64 -0.41 -18.79
C GLY A 317 -5.05 0.15 -17.50
N THR A 318 -3.79 0.60 -17.56
CA THR A 318 -3.05 1.16 -16.45
C THR A 318 -2.52 2.56 -16.73
N LEU A 319 -2.29 3.34 -15.68
CA LEU A 319 -1.64 4.65 -15.75
C LEU A 319 -0.74 4.85 -14.54
N TRP A 320 0.56 4.97 -14.76
CA TRP A 320 1.49 5.48 -13.75
C TRP A 320 1.10 6.91 -13.37
N CYS A 321 0.58 7.08 -12.15
CA CYS A 321 -0.03 8.34 -11.75
C CYS A 321 0.92 9.18 -10.90
N GLY A 322 1.85 9.89 -11.56
CA GLY A 322 2.78 10.80 -10.88
C GLY A 322 2.08 11.94 -10.15
N LEU A 323 0.95 12.44 -10.66
CA LEU A 323 0.19 13.49 -9.98
C LEU A 323 -0.38 13.01 -8.64
N LEU A 324 -0.93 11.79 -8.58
CA LEU A 324 -1.40 11.21 -7.32
C LEU A 324 -0.22 10.92 -6.37
N TYR A 325 0.87 10.37 -6.91
CA TYR A 325 2.08 10.11 -6.13
C TYR A 325 2.63 11.39 -5.47
N TRP A 326 2.84 12.47 -6.22
CA TRP A 326 3.30 13.75 -5.67
C TRP A 326 2.29 14.39 -4.73
N CYS A 327 0.99 14.27 -5.03
CA CYS A 327 -0.07 14.77 -4.16
C CYS A 327 -0.01 14.09 -2.78
N LEU A 328 0.07 12.76 -2.73
CA LEU A 328 0.13 12.01 -1.49
C LEU A 328 1.45 12.19 -0.74
N ARG A 329 2.57 12.32 -1.46
CA ARG A 329 3.89 12.48 -0.85
C ARG A 329 4.11 13.88 -0.27
N ASP A 330 3.77 14.92 -1.04
CA ASP A 330 4.22 16.28 -0.80
C ASP A 330 3.11 17.20 -0.25
N VAL A 331 1.84 16.89 -0.53
CA VAL A 331 0.72 17.78 -0.22
C VAL A 331 -0.22 17.18 0.83
N LEU A 332 -0.53 15.91 0.72
CA LEU A 332 -1.50 15.21 1.57
C LEU A 332 -0.90 13.95 2.23
N PRO A 333 0.24 14.05 2.95
CA PRO A 333 0.86 12.87 3.58
C PRO A 333 -0.03 12.23 4.65
N ASP A 334 -0.94 12.97 5.26
CA ASP A 334 -1.94 12.48 6.21
C ASP A 334 -2.93 11.47 5.58
N PHE A 335 -3.10 11.49 4.25
CA PHE A 335 -3.90 10.49 3.55
C PHE A 335 -3.26 9.11 3.52
N LEU A 336 -1.95 9.00 3.68
CA LEU A 336 -1.25 7.70 3.68
C LEU A 336 -1.79 6.76 4.77
N LEU A 337 -2.01 7.26 5.98
CA LEU A 337 -2.61 6.46 7.07
C LEU A 337 -4.03 6.00 6.73
N ARG A 338 -4.82 6.83 6.03
CA ARG A 338 -6.18 6.48 5.57
C ARG A 338 -6.17 5.42 4.48
N LEU A 339 -5.09 5.36 3.71
CA LEU A 339 -4.83 4.34 2.69
C LEU A 339 -4.16 3.08 3.26
N GLY A 340 -4.02 2.99 4.59
CA GLY A 340 -3.42 1.85 5.27
C GLY A 340 -1.90 1.81 5.22
N ILE A 341 -1.24 2.91 4.86
CA ILE A 341 0.23 3.01 4.80
C ILE A 341 0.73 3.65 6.10
N PRO A 342 1.33 2.87 7.01
CA PRO A 342 1.81 3.38 8.29
C PRO A 342 3.13 4.15 8.14
N ASP A 343 3.50 4.92 9.18
CA ASP A 343 4.74 5.70 9.22
C ASP A 343 6.03 4.87 9.12
N THR A 344 5.95 3.55 9.32
CA THR A 344 7.07 2.62 9.12
C THR A 344 7.37 2.35 7.64
N HIS A 345 6.48 2.76 6.74
CA HIS A 345 6.62 2.58 5.30
C HIS A 345 6.81 3.91 4.59
N GLN A 346 7.50 3.84 3.45
CA GLN A 346 7.66 4.93 2.50
C GLN A 346 6.78 4.67 1.29
N LEU A 347 6.04 5.69 0.85
CA LEU A 347 5.28 5.63 -0.39
C LEU A 347 6.24 5.40 -1.57
N GLY A 348 6.04 4.32 -2.31
CA GLY A 348 6.79 4.00 -3.51
C GLY A 348 6.20 4.66 -4.75
N TYR A 349 5.01 4.25 -5.16
CA TYR A 349 4.30 4.87 -6.29
C TYR A 349 2.80 4.54 -6.28
N ALA A 350 2.05 5.22 -7.18
CA ALA A 350 0.61 5.02 -7.38
C ALA A 350 0.31 4.73 -8.87
N MET A 351 -0.56 3.77 -9.13
CA MET A 351 -1.02 3.42 -10.46
C MET A 351 -2.54 3.35 -10.50
N LEU A 352 -3.15 4.01 -11.48
CA LEU A 352 -4.57 3.92 -11.76
C LEU A 352 -4.82 2.74 -12.71
N PHE A 353 -5.97 2.07 -12.56
CA PHE A 353 -6.31 0.96 -13.43
C PHE A 353 -7.83 0.78 -13.61
N GLY A 354 -8.21 0.04 -14.65
CA GLY A 354 -9.60 -0.29 -14.99
C GLY A 354 -9.75 -0.70 -16.43
N TYR A 355 -10.96 -1.08 -16.82
CA TYR A 355 -11.24 -1.39 -18.23
C TYR A 355 -11.13 -0.13 -19.08
N PRO A 356 -10.31 -0.13 -20.19
CA PRO A 356 -10.19 1.01 -21.06
C PRO A 356 -11.50 1.22 -21.85
N SER A 357 -11.90 2.48 -22.02
CA SER A 357 -12.99 2.85 -22.93
C SER A 357 -12.51 3.12 -24.37
N ILE A 358 -11.18 3.15 -24.57
CA ILE A 358 -10.53 3.32 -25.87
C ILE A 358 -9.78 2.03 -26.20
N ASN A 359 -9.94 1.55 -27.43
CA ASN A 359 -9.24 0.36 -27.92
C ASN A 359 -8.01 0.75 -28.76
N TYR A 360 -6.82 0.41 -28.28
CA TYR A 360 -5.57 0.55 -29.01
C TYR A 360 -5.39 -0.65 -29.95
N ARG A 361 -5.32 -0.38 -31.26
CA ARG A 361 -5.36 -1.43 -32.28
C ARG A 361 -3.99 -1.83 -32.82
N ARG A 362 -2.91 -1.15 -32.44
CA ARG A 362 -1.56 -1.35 -32.99
C ARG A 362 -0.49 -1.07 -31.96
N THR A 363 0.65 -1.71 -32.12
CA THR A 363 1.90 -1.38 -31.44
C THR A 363 2.45 -0.03 -31.92
N VAL A 364 3.43 0.52 -31.18
CA VAL A 364 4.26 1.64 -31.67
C VAL A 364 5.69 1.16 -31.84
N GLU A 365 6.32 1.57 -32.97
CA GLU A 365 7.59 1.01 -33.42
C GLU A 365 8.78 2.02 -33.27
N THR A 366 8.50 3.30 -33.18
CA THR A 366 9.53 4.35 -33.23
C THR A 366 10.10 4.69 -31.85
N ARG A 367 10.64 3.70 -31.13
CA ARG A 367 11.35 3.92 -29.88
C ARG A 367 12.70 3.22 -29.94
N SER A 368 13.75 3.95 -29.59
CA SER A 368 15.10 3.42 -29.40
C SER A 368 15.69 3.89 -28.09
N ALA A 369 16.56 3.11 -27.49
CA ALA A 369 17.37 3.54 -26.38
C ALA A 369 18.65 4.25 -26.89
N LEU A 370 19.11 5.27 -26.18
CA LEU A 370 20.46 5.80 -26.36
C LEU A 370 21.43 4.84 -25.66
N VAL A 371 22.16 4.08 -26.44
CA VAL A 371 23.08 3.04 -25.93
C VAL A 371 24.53 3.47 -26.17
N ARG A 372 25.38 3.31 -25.16
CA ARG A 372 26.83 3.47 -25.25
C ARG A 372 27.50 2.15 -24.87
N HIS A 373 28.27 1.58 -25.80
CA HIS A 373 29.14 0.44 -25.51
C HIS A 373 30.46 0.96 -24.92
N ILE A 374 30.84 0.44 -23.77
CA ILE A 374 32.06 0.85 -23.05
C ILE A 374 33.03 -0.33 -23.07
N GLY A 375 34.21 -0.11 -23.66
CA GLY A 375 35.35 -1.00 -23.46
C GLY A 375 36.11 -0.57 -22.20
N TRP A 376 36.47 -1.53 -21.34
CA TRP A 376 37.29 -1.26 -20.17
C TRP A 376 38.71 -1.70 -20.49
N ASN A 377 39.60 -0.75 -20.78
CA ASN A 377 41.04 -0.98 -21.02
C ASN A 377 41.82 -0.78 -19.75
#